data_0d8bd2c10e77a1244dd7e89a13f08196
#
_entry.id   0d8bd2c10e77a1244dd7e89a13f08196
#
_cell.length_a   1.000
_cell.length_b   1.000
_cell.length_c   1.000
_cell.angle_alpha   90.00
_cell.angle_beta   90.00
_cell.angle_gamma   90.00
#
_symmetry.space_group_name_H-M   'P 1'
#
loop_
_entity.id
_entity.type
_entity.pdbx_description
1 polymer ?
#
loop_
_entity_poly.entity_id
_entity_poly.type
_entity_poly.pdbx_seq_one_letter_code
_entity_poly.pdbx_strand_id
1 'polypeptide(L)'
;MILAAGRGERLRPLTDRMPKALIEAGGKPLLAWHLERIRRAGIREVVINVSHLAGLITQRFGDGAEYGLALRWSHEPQALETAGGIAQACPLLGAAPFLLVNSDIWCDYDLSALRGLDLGSQLAHLVLIPNPQHNVAGDFSLDGARIGNDAGARYTYSGIAVLSPALVSGIAPGEKAPLGPLLRLAAGRGAVTGELHRGVWHDVGTEERLARLLSQVGRGS
;
A
#
# COMPACT_ATOMS: atom_id res chain seq x y z
N MET A 1 0.57 6.78 -4.44
CA MET A 1 0.15 5.59 -5.23
C MET A 1 -0.65 4.65 -4.35
N ILE A 2 -1.71 4.02 -4.87
CA ILE A 2 -2.41 2.92 -4.20
C ILE A 2 -2.21 1.64 -5.02
N LEU A 3 -1.86 0.53 -4.34
CA LEU A 3 -1.67 -0.78 -4.97
C LEU A 3 -2.98 -1.56 -4.97
N ALA A 4 -3.62 -1.69 -6.13
CA ALA A 4 -4.91 -2.36 -6.29
C ALA A 4 -4.94 -3.43 -7.40
N ALA A 5 -3.77 -3.82 -7.96
CA ALA A 5 -3.67 -4.82 -9.01
C ALA A 5 -3.74 -6.28 -8.50
N GLY A 6 -3.73 -6.50 -7.18
CA GLY A 6 -3.72 -7.83 -6.58
C GLY A 6 -5.03 -8.59 -6.84
N ARG A 7 -4.93 -9.86 -7.31
CA ARG A 7 -6.09 -10.70 -7.61
C ARG A 7 -6.91 -11.12 -6.38
N GLY A 8 -6.28 -11.12 -5.18
CA GLY A 8 -6.99 -11.53 -3.97
C GLY A 8 -7.30 -13.04 -3.92
N GLU A 9 -6.40 -13.90 -4.39
CA GLU A 9 -6.63 -15.34 -4.55
C GLU A 9 -7.13 -16.05 -3.30
N ARG A 10 -6.73 -15.62 -2.10
CA ARG A 10 -7.15 -16.18 -0.81
C ARG A 10 -8.58 -15.81 -0.41
N LEU A 11 -9.22 -14.88 -1.13
CA LEU A 11 -10.62 -14.48 -0.95
C LEU A 11 -11.54 -15.07 -2.03
N ARG A 12 -11.07 -16.04 -2.82
CA ARG A 12 -11.92 -16.76 -3.78
C ARG A 12 -12.95 -17.63 -3.03
N PRO A 13 -14.19 -17.74 -3.57
CA PRO A 13 -14.63 -17.32 -4.90
C PRO A 13 -15.09 -15.85 -5.00
N LEU A 14 -15.11 -15.07 -3.91
CA LEU A 14 -15.57 -13.68 -3.89
C LEU A 14 -14.81 -12.83 -4.94
N THR A 15 -13.49 -12.96 -4.96
CA THR A 15 -12.63 -12.16 -5.85
C THR A 15 -12.59 -12.63 -7.30
N ASP A 16 -13.30 -13.70 -7.65
CA ASP A 16 -13.51 -14.07 -9.05
C ASP A 16 -14.48 -13.13 -9.77
N ARG A 17 -15.37 -12.47 -9.01
CA ARG A 17 -16.43 -11.59 -9.53
C ARG A 17 -16.31 -10.15 -9.08
N MET A 18 -15.58 -9.88 -8.01
CA MET A 18 -15.43 -8.55 -7.41
C MET A 18 -13.95 -8.31 -7.07
N PRO A 19 -13.31 -7.26 -7.61
CA PRO A 19 -11.93 -6.94 -7.22
C PRO A 19 -11.87 -6.61 -5.73
N LYS A 20 -10.78 -7.01 -5.07
CA LYS A 20 -10.59 -6.79 -3.63
C LYS A 20 -10.79 -5.32 -3.20
N ALA A 21 -10.36 -4.38 -4.04
CA ALA A 21 -10.51 -2.95 -3.81
C ALA A 21 -11.99 -2.49 -3.71
N LEU A 22 -12.93 -3.26 -4.27
CA LEU A 22 -14.38 -3.00 -4.23
C LEU A 22 -15.10 -3.75 -3.10
N ILE A 23 -14.43 -4.60 -2.34
CA ILE A 23 -15.05 -5.24 -1.17
C ILE A 23 -15.47 -4.15 -0.19
N GLU A 24 -16.73 -4.21 0.24
CA GLU A 24 -17.29 -3.21 1.15
C GLU A 24 -16.95 -3.51 2.60
N ALA A 25 -16.57 -2.47 3.33
CA ALA A 25 -16.40 -2.47 4.76
C ALA A 25 -16.99 -1.17 5.33
N GLY A 26 -17.92 -1.28 6.29
CA GLY A 26 -18.58 -0.10 6.86
C GLY A 26 -19.38 0.70 5.82
N GLY A 27 -20.07 0.02 4.89
CA GLY A 27 -20.97 0.63 3.91
C GLY A 27 -20.30 1.27 2.69
N LYS A 28 -18.99 1.09 2.51
CA LYS A 28 -18.28 1.60 1.32
C LYS A 28 -17.07 0.72 0.94
N PRO A 29 -16.64 0.74 -0.34
CA PRO A 29 -15.49 -0.01 -0.82
C PRO A 29 -14.21 0.30 -0.05
N LEU A 30 -13.32 -0.70 0.13
CA LEU A 30 -12.01 -0.52 0.76
C LEU A 30 -11.21 0.61 0.09
N LEU A 31 -11.21 0.70 -1.22
CA LEU A 31 -10.51 1.76 -1.94
C LEU A 31 -11.06 3.16 -1.61
N ALA A 32 -12.37 3.31 -1.37
CA ALA A 32 -12.97 4.59 -1.00
C ALA A 32 -12.42 5.12 0.33
N TRP A 33 -12.19 4.23 1.32
CA TRP A 33 -11.54 4.61 2.58
C TRP A 33 -10.16 5.20 2.36
N HIS A 34 -9.35 4.62 1.47
CA HIS A 34 -8.02 5.15 1.15
C HIS A 34 -8.11 6.49 0.44
N LEU A 35 -9.02 6.66 -0.52
CA LEU A 35 -9.21 7.93 -1.23
C LEU A 35 -9.56 9.06 -0.27
N GLU A 36 -10.51 8.83 0.64
CA GLU A 36 -10.89 9.82 1.64
C GLU A 36 -9.75 10.17 2.61
N ARG A 37 -8.97 9.17 3.05
CA ARG A 37 -7.80 9.40 3.92
C ARG A 37 -6.71 10.19 3.20
N ILE A 38 -6.40 9.87 1.95
CA ILE A 38 -5.45 10.58 1.11
C ILE A 38 -5.93 12.03 0.89
N ARG A 39 -7.22 12.21 0.63
CA ARG A 39 -7.82 13.54 0.48
C ARG A 39 -7.70 14.37 1.77
N ARG A 40 -7.97 13.77 2.95
CA ARG A 40 -7.81 14.41 4.27
C ARG A 40 -6.35 14.77 4.56
N ALA A 41 -5.39 13.93 4.16
CA ALA A 41 -3.95 14.23 4.26
C ALA A 41 -3.50 15.38 3.33
N GLY A 42 -4.40 15.96 2.55
CA GLY A 42 -4.10 17.10 1.68
C GLY A 42 -3.44 16.70 0.35
N ILE A 43 -3.36 15.42 0.02
CA ILE A 43 -2.88 14.92 -1.27
C ILE A 43 -4.04 15.02 -2.29
N ARG A 44 -3.74 15.36 -3.54
CA ARG A 44 -4.75 15.58 -4.58
C ARG A 44 -4.61 14.70 -5.79
N GLU A 45 -3.41 14.24 -6.09
CA GLU A 45 -3.14 13.37 -7.23
C GLU A 45 -2.84 11.96 -6.74
N VAL A 46 -3.50 10.96 -7.33
CA VAL A 46 -3.34 9.56 -6.93
C VAL A 46 -3.18 8.68 -8.16
N VAL A 47 -2.10 7.93 -8.22
CA VAL A 47 -1.91 6.86 -9.19
C VAL A 47 -2.37 5.55 -8.56
N ILE A 48 -3.20 4.78 -9.28
CA ILE A 48 -3.71 3.49 -8.81
C ILE A 48 -3.39 2.44 -9.89
N ASN A 49 -2.66 1.38 -9.52
CA ASN A 49 -2.46 0.27 -10.43
C ASN A 49 -3.63 -0.69 -10.36
N VAL A 50 -4.03 -1.22 -11.50
CA VAL A 50 -5.15 -2.15 -11.65
C VAL A 50 -4.80 -3.25 -12.66
N SER A 51 -5.32 -4.46 -12.44
CA SER A 51 -5.12 -5.61 -13.32
C SER A 51 -6.43 -6.41 -13.44
N HIS A 52 -6.61 -7.45 -12.63
CA HIS A 52 -7.80 -8.29 -12.63
C HIS A 52 -9.07 -7.47 -12.37
N LEU A 53 -10.09 -7.59 -13.25
CA LEU A 53 -11.36 -6.84 -13.18
C LEU A 53 -11.17 -5.31 -13.12
N ALA A 54 -10.10 -4.80 -13.74
CA ALA A 54 -9.74 -3.38 -13.74
C ALA A 54 -10.93 -2.48 -14.15
N GLY A 55 -11.72 -2.89 -15.14
CA GLY A 55 -12.88 -2.13 -15.62
C GLY A 55 -13.92 -1.83 -14.54
N LEU A 56 -14.13 -2.74 -13.58
CA LEU A 56 -15.06 -2.52 -12.47
C LEU A 56 -14.55 -1.43 -11.52
N ILE A 57 -13.23 -1.41 -11.27
CA ILE A 57 -12.61 -0.40 -10.39
C ILE A 57 -12.66 0.97 -11.07
N THR A 58 -12.19 1.05 -12.31
CA THR A 58 -12.12 2.32 -13.05
C THR A 58 -13.51 2.90 -13.32
N GLN A 59 -14.51 2.07 -13.59
CA GLN A 59 -15.90 2.51 -13.75
C GLN A 59 -16.48 3.06 -12.44
N ARG A 60 -16.18 2.43 -11.29
CA ARG A 60 -16.70 2.85 -9.97
C ARG A 60 -16.12 4.17 -9.50
N PHE A 61 -14.85 4.45 -9.77
CA PHE A 61 -14.14 5.61 -9.21
C PHE A 61 -13.84 6.71 -10.23
N GLY A 62 -13.99 6.42 -11.53
CA GLY A 62 -13.80 7.40 -12.61
C GLY A 62 -12.46 8.11 -12.56
N ASP A 63 -12.50 9.43 -12.67
CA ASP A 63 -11.35 10.33 -12.56
C ASP A 63 -11.09 10.81 -11.11
N GLY A 64 -11.92 10.39 -10.14
CA GLY A 64 -11.80 10.73 -8.74
C GLY A 64 -12.45 12.05 -8.32
N ALA A 65 -13.13 12.75 -9.22
CA ALA A 65 -13.77 14.03 -8.92
C ALA A 65 -14.76 13.94 -7.75
N GLU A 66 -15.51 12.83 -7.64
CA GLU A 66 -16.42 12.52 -6.52
C GLU A 66 -15.71 12.59 -5.14
N TYR A 67 -14.43 12.22 -5.10
CA TYR A 67 -13.59 12.23 -3.90
C TYR A 67 -12.75 13.51 -3.74
N GLY A 68 -12.86 14.48 -4.68
CA GLY A 68 -12.04 15.67 -4.72
C GLY A 68 -10.55 15.37 -4.99
N LEU A 69 -10.30 14.33 -5.77
CA LEU A 69 -8.99 13.83 -6.18
C LEU A 69 -8.89 13.80 -7.72
N ALA A 70 -7.67 13.78 -8.23
CA ALA A 70 -7.36 13.44 -9.62
C ALA A 70 -6.74 12.04 -9.66
N LEU A 71 -7.49 11.05 -10.18
CA LEU A 71 -7.02 9.66 -10.28
C LEU A 71 -6.39 9.41 -11.65
N ARG A 72 -5.24 8.74 -11.64
CA ARG A 72 -4.59 8.20 -12.82
C ARG A 72 -4.46 6.69 -12.68
N TRP A 73 -4.83 5.96 -13.71
CA TRP A 73 -4.87 4.51 -13.72
C TRP A 73 -3.63 3.94 -14.42
N SER A 74 -2.86 3.11 -13.70
CA SER A 74 -1.77 2.32 -14.26
C SER A 74 -2.27 0.90 -14.53
N HIS A 75 -2.55 0.57 -15.79
CA HIS A 75 -3.07 -0.72 -16.19
C HIS A 75 -1.94 -1.75 -16.32
N GLU A 76 -2.09 -2.89 -15.66
CA GLU A 76 -1.20 -4.04 -15.77
C GLU A 76 -1.93 -5.16 -16.55
N PRO A 77 -1.45 -5.57 -17.72
CA PRO A 77 -2.06 -6.69 -18.46
C PRO A 77 -2.09 -7.99 -17.65
N GLN A 78 -1.10 -8.16 -16.79
CA GLN A 78 -1.02 -9.18 -15.76
C GLN A 78 -0.45 -8.57 -14.49
N ALA A 79 -0.75 -9.13 -13.31
CA ALA A 79 -0.22 -8.63 -12.05
C ALA A 79 1.32 -8.71 -12.03
N LEU A 80 1.97 -7.56 -11.85
CA LEU A 80 3.44 -7.40 -11.90
C LEU A 80 4.10 -7.49 -10.52
N GLU A 81 3.36 -7.86 -9.49
CA GLU A 81 3.78 -7.72 -8.09
C GLU A 81 4.03 -6.25 -7.72
N THR A 82 4.47 -6.00 -6.49
CA THR A 82 4.47 -4.63 -5.96
C THR A 82 5.52 -3.73 -6.64
N ALA A 83 6.77 -4.19 -6.78
CA ALA A 83 7.82 -3.36 -7.36
C ALA A 83 7.67 -3.22 -8.88
N GLY A 84 7.24 -4.28 -9.57
CA GLY A 84 6.91 -4.21 -11.00
C GLY A 84 5.76 -3.25 -11.28
N GLY A 85 4.69 -3.29 -10.47
CA GLY A 85 3.57 -2.34 -10.58
C GLY A 85 4.00 -0.88 -10.33
N ILE A 86 4.92 -0.65 -9.39
CA ILE A 86 5.49 0.69 -9.15
C ILE A 86 6.33 1.12 -10.37
N ALA A 87 7.22 0.27 -10.88
CA ALA A 87 8.05 0.57 -12.05
C ALA A 87 7.19 0.91 -13.28
N GLN A 88 6.12 0.14 -13.53
CA GLN A 88 5.12 0.40 -14.57
C GLN A 88 4.44 1.77 -14.39
N ALA A 89 4.19 2.19 -13.14
CA ALA A 89 3.52 3.43 -12.82
C ALA A 89 4.45 4.66 -12.77
N CYS A 90 5.78 4.50 -12.78
CA CYS A 90 6.75 5.60 -12.68
C CYS A 90 6.51 6.76 -13.65
N PRO A 91 6.13 6.55 -14.93
CA PRO A 91 5.80 7.65 -15.84
C PRO A 91 4.64 8.54 -15.36
N LEU A 92 3.72 7.99 -14.54
CA LEU A 92 2.60 8.72 -13.94
C LEU A 92 2.95 9.33 -12.58
N LEU A 93 3.88 8.72 -11.84
CA LEU A 93 4.31 9.15 -10.51
C LEU A 93 5.29 10.33 -10.56
N GLY A 94 6.11 10.41 -11.60
CA GLY A 94 7.18 11.39 -11.70
C GLY A 94 8.45 11.00 -10.95
N ALA A 95 9.37 11.95 -10.75
CA ALA A 95 10.69 11.72 -10.16
C ALA A 95 10.77 11.97 -8.64
N ALA A 96 9.76 12.63 -8.06
CA ALA A 96 9.75 12.92 -6.62
C ALA A 96 9.34 11.69 -5.78
N PRO A 97 9.76 11.60 -4.52
CA PRO A 97 9.23 10.62 -3.59
C PRO A 97 7.70 10.68 -3.50
N PHE A 98 7.07 9.52 -3.34
CA PHE A 98 5.62 9.40 -3.31
C PHE A 98 5.15 8.50 -2.17
N LEU A 99 3.97 8.79 -1.63
CA LEU A 99 3.28 7.94 -0.68
C LEU A 99 2.77 6.67 -1.39
N LEU A 100 3.08 5.50 -0.83
CA LEU A 100 2.54 4.21 -1.24
C LEU A 100 1.60 3.67 -0.17
N VAL A 101 0.44 3.16 -0.60
CA VAL A 101 -0.54 2.51 0.28
C VAL A 101 -1.06 1.24 -0.39
N ASN A 102 -1.06 0.12 0.33
CA ASN A 102 -1.72 -1.10 -0.11
C ASN A 102 -3.24 -0.93 0.00
N SER A 103 -4.00 -1.28 -1.04
CA SER A 103 -5.47 -1.16 -1.03
C SER A 103 -6.17 -2.15 -0.11
N ASP A 104 -5.46 -3.17 0.36
CA ASP A 104 -6.00 -4.26 1.16
C ASP A 104 -5.75 -4.12 2.67
N ILE A 105 -5.32 -2.96 3.11
CA ILE A 105 -5.17 -2.63 4.52
C ILE A 105 -6.26 -1.67 4.97
N TRP A 106 -6.62 -1.74 6.24
CA TRP A 106 -7.35 -0.72 6.97
C TRP A 106 -6.53 -0.31 8.18
N CYS A 107 -6.27 0.98 8.35
CA CYS A 107 -5.36 1.48 9.38
C CYS A 107 -5.78 2.90 9.79
N ASP A 108 -5.65 3.24 11.07
CA ASP A 108 -5.93 4.57 11.60
C ASP A 108 -4.71 5.52 11.56
N TYR A 109 -3.59 5.07 11.00
CA TYR A 109 -2.39 5.90 10.84
C TYR A 109 -2.68 7.20 10.07
N ASP A 110 -2.27 8.35 10.62
CA ASP A 110 -2.46 9.65 9.96
C ASP A 110 -1.48 9.85 8.79
N LEU A 111 -1.97 9.70 7.57
CA LEU A 111 -1.16 9.87 6.36
C LEU A 111 -0.60 11.29 6.20
N SER A 112 -1.15 12.30 6.90
CA SER A 112 -0.64 13.67 6.84
C SER A 112 0.78 13.79 7.40
N ALA A 113 1.18 12.90 8.32
CA ALA A 113 2.53 12.81 8.88
C ALA A 113 3.60 12.50 7.83
N LEU A 114 3.21 11.80 6.74
CA LEU A 114 4.12 11.45 5.64
C LEU A 114 4.08 12.45 4.48
N ARG A 115 3.18 13.43 4.52
CA ARG A 115 3.05 14.40 3.45
C ARG A 115 4.26 15.33 3.41
N GLY A 116 4.96 15.31 2.27
CA GLY A 116 6.14 16.13 2.08
C GLY A 116 7.36 15.67 2.88
N LEU A 117 7.35 14.43 3.38
CA LEU A 117 8.52 13.85 4.02
C LEU A 117 9.69 13.85 3.04
N ASP A 118 10.76 14.55 3.43
CA ASP A 118 12.00 14.54 2.68
C ASP A 118 12.79 13.28 3.00
N LEU A 119 13.00 12.46 1.99
CA LEU A 119 13.81 11.25 2.13
C LEU A 119 15.33 11.55 2.14
N GLY A 120 15.76 12.74 1.71
CA GLY A 120 17.18 13.05 1.54
C GLY A 120 17.86 12.01 0.64
N SER A 121 18.86 11.28 1.16
CA SER A 121 19.54 10.18 0.47
C SER A 121 18.87 8.80 0.66
N GLN A 122 17.76 8.73 1.40
CA GLN A 122 17.07 7.46 1.66
C GLN A 122 16.21 7.05 0.44
N LEU A 123 16.05 5.75 0.27
CA LEU A 123 15.22 5.17 -0.79
C LEU A 123 13.78 4.89 -0.33
N ALA A 124 13.58 4.77 0.97
CA ALA A 124 12.26 4.51 1.54
C ALA A 124 12.15 4.99 2.99
N HIS A 125 10.91 5.33 3.39
CA HIS A 125 10.49 5.43 4.78
C HIS A 125 9.27 4.52 4.99
N LEU A 126 9.34 3.58 5.95
CA LEU A 126 8.34 2.56 6.18
C LEU A 126 7.56 2.84 7.45
N VAL A 127 6.24 2.67 7.40
CA VAL A 127 5.42 2.54 8.61
C VAL A 127 5.36 1.07 8.98
N LEU A 128 5.86 0.72 10.15
CA LEU A 128 5.83 -0.61 10.74
C LEU A 128 4.72 -0.72 11.77
N ILE A 129 4.29 -1.95 12.04
CA ILE A 129 3.30 -2.28 13.09
C ILE A 129 3.81 -3.43 13.95
N PRO A 130 3.30 -3.61 15.18
CA PRO A 130 3.50 -4.84 15.94
C PRO A 130 3.10 -6.07 15.13
N ASN A 131 3.81 -7.17 15.31
CA ASN A 131 3.60 -8.36 14.50
C ASN A 131 2.22 -8.98 14.72
N PRO A 132 1.40 -9.09 13.67
CA PRO A 132 0.14 -9.80 13.75
C PRO A 132 0.38 -11.31 13.83
N GLN A 133 -0.62 -12.08 14.26
CA GLN A 133 -0.53 -13.53 14.45
C GLN A 133 -0.04 -14.30 13.21
N HIS A 134 -0.30 -13.79 12.01
CA HIS A 134 0.11 -14.41 10.75
C HIS A 134 1.50 -14.01 10.27
N ASN A 135 2.18 -13.07 10.97
CA ASN A 135 3.57 -12.67 10.69
C ASN A 135 4.34 -12.43 11.99
N VAL A 136 4.42 -13.45 12.85
CA VAL A 136 5.09 -13.37 14.17
C VAL A 136 6.58 -13.07 14.08
N ALA A 137 7.22 -13.40 12.95
CA ALA A 137 8.64 -13.15 12.73
C ALA A 137 8.95 -11.69 12.38
N GLY A 138 7.96 -10.93 11.92
CA GLY A 138 8.14 -9.58 11.40
C GLY A 138 8.99 -9.51 10.13
N ASP A 139 9.00 -8.35 9.50
CA ASP A 139 9.68 -8.14 8.22
C ASP A 139 11.03 -7.42 8.37
N PHE A 140 11.11 -6.45 9.31
CA PHE A 140 12.26 -5.57 9.49
C PHE A 140 12.54 -5.30 10.97
N SER A 141 13.81 -5.07 11.32
CA SER A 141 14.19 -4.49 12.61
C SER A 141 14.06 -2.96 12.55
N LEU A 142 13.84 -2.34 13.71
CA LEU A 142 13.76 -0.89 13.88
C LEU A 142 14.64 -0.49 15.07
N ASP A 143 15.63 0.39 14.80
CA ASP A 143 16.47 1.00 15.81
C ASP A 143 16.45 2.53 15.64
N GLY A 144 15.81 3.23 16.59
CA GLY A 144 15.42 4.62 16.40
C GLY A 144 14.54 4.78 15.16
N ALA A 145 15.01 5.49 14.14
CA ALA A 145 14.37 5.60 12.83
C ALA A 145 15.00 4.71 11.75
N ARG A 146 16.04 3.93 12.07
CA ARG A 146 16.76 3.09 11.11
C ARG A 146 16.04 1.75 10.94
N ILE A 147 15.72 1.41 9.71
CA ILE A 147 15.23 0.09 9.33
C ILE A 147 16.41 -0.83 8.98
N GLY A 148 16.40 -2.06 9.51
CA GLY A 148 17.41 -3.06 9.26
C GLY A 148 16.84 -4.46 9.02
N ASN A 149 17.77 -5.40 8.75
CA ASN A 149 17.46 -6.83 8.59
C ASN A 149 17.92 -7.68 9.79
N ASP A 150 18.42 -7.02 10.83
CA ASP A 150 19.08 -7.66 11.97
C ASP A 150 18.14 -8.50 12.83
N ALA A 151 18.74 -9.32 13.71
CA ALA A 151 18.01 -10.23 14.61
C ALA A 151 17.37 -9.53 15.84
N GLY A 152 17.36 -8.19 15.92
CA GLY A 152 16.71 -7.42 16.98
C GLY A 152 15.19 -7.50 16.97
N ALA A 153 14.53 -6.60 17.70
CA ALA A 153 13.08 -6.48 17.69
C ALA A 153 12.60 -6.20 16.27
N ARG A 154 11.83 -7.13 15.72
CA ARG A 154 11.31 -7.05 14.36
C ARG A 154 9.83 -6.70 14.37
N TYR A 155 9.41 -6.00 13.34
CA TYR A 155 8.06 -5.50 13.15
C TYR A 155 7.58 -5.78 11.74
N THR A 156 6.28 -5.81 11.55
CA THR A 156 5.65 -6.06 10.25
C THR A 156 5.54 -4.77 9.45
N TYR A 157 5.82 -4.79 8.18
CA TYR A 157 5.55 -3.69 7.26
C TYR A 157 4.03 -3.53 7.07
N SER A 158 3.53 -2.35 7.39
CA SER A 158 2.09 -2.08 7.38
C SER A 158 1.45 -2.01 6.00
N GLY A 159 2.24 -1.88 4.93
CA GLY A 159 1.74 -1.53 3.59
C GLY A 159 1.60 -0.03 3.36
N ILE A 160 2.17 0.81 4.24
CA ILE A 160 2.25 2.27 4.09
C ILE A 160 3.72 2.68 4.08
N ALA A 161 4.14 3.43 3.06
CA ALA A 161 5.51 3.91 2.92
C ALA A 161 5.59 5.21 2.12
N VAL A 162 6.68 5.95 2.27
CA VAL A 162 7.15 6.92 1.27
C VAL A 162 8.31 6.29 0.54
N LEU A 163 8.26 6.24 -0.79
CA LEU A 163 9.28 5.62 -1.63
C LEU A 163 9.88 6.63 -2.61
N SER A 164 11.18 6.53 -2.82
CA SER A 164 11.85 7.14 -3.96
C SER A 164 11.67 6.27 -5.21
N PRO A 165 11.35 6.83 -6.37
CA PRO A 165 11.34 6.09 -7.64
C PRO A 165 12.68 5.39 -7.95
N ALA A 166 13.78 5.89 -7.41
CA ALA A 166 15.11 5.28 -7.54
C ALA A 166 15.18 3.85 -6.98
N LEU A 167 14.31 3.49 -6.02
CA LEU A 167 14.24 2.13 -5.47
C LEU A 167 13.91 1.07 -6.54
N VAL A 168 13.15 1.42 -7.55
CA VAL A 168 12.69 0.52 -8.62
C VAL A 168 13.36 0.79 -9.98
N SER A 169 14.36 1.67 -10.03
CA SER A 169 15.01 2.10 -11.28
C SER A 169 15.67 0.99 -12.10
N GLY A 170 15.96 -0.16 -11.47
CA GLY A 170 16.53 -1.33 -12.14
C GLY A 170 15.48 -2.29 -12.73
N ILE A 171 14.18 -2.00 -12.61
CA ILE A 171 13.10 -2.87 -13.09
C ILE A 171 12.55 -2.30 -14.40
N ALA A 172 12.50 -3.12 -15.46
CA ALA A 172 11.93 -2.71 -16.73
C ALA A 172 10.38 -2.62 -16.65
N PRO A 173 9.73 -1.69 -17.37
CA PRO A 173 8.28 -1.67 -17.50
C PRO A 173 7.73 -3.02 -17.93
N GLY A 174 6.71 -3.53 -17.24
CA GLY A 174 6.12 -4.85 -17.50
C GLY A 174 6.87 -6.03 -16.85
N GLU A 175 8.01 -5.81 -16.23
CA GLU A 175 8.73 -6.84 -15.49
C GLU A 175 8.05 -7.12 -14.14
N LYS A 176 7.89 -8.42 -13.82
CA LYS A 176 7.32 -8.87 -12.57
C LYS A 176 8.38 -8.87 -11.47
N ALA A 177 8.19 -8.06 -10.43
CA ALA A 177 9.17 -7.93 -9.33
C ALA A 177 8.51 -7.68 -7.97
N PRO A 178 8.90 -8.42 -6.91
CA PRO A 178 8.46 -8.16 -5.54
C PRO A 178 9.22 -6.99 -4.91
N LEU A 179 8.54 -6.18 -4.08
CA LEU A 179 9.14 -5.04 -3.38
C LEU A 179 10.03 -5.47 -2.20
N GLY A 180 9.67 -6.54 -1.50
CA GLY A 180 10.35 -6.97 -0.28
C GLY A 180 11.87 -7.16 -0.43
N PRO A 181 12.38 -7.87 -1.45
CA PRO A 181 13.81 -8.00 -1.69
C PRO A 181 14.53 -6.66 -1.89
N LEU A 182 13.93 -5.72 -2.59
CA LEU A 182 14.50 -4.38 -2.82
C LEU A 182 14.59 -3.59 -1.52
N LEU A 183 13.54 -3.61 -0.70
CA LEU A 183 13.55 -2.97 0.61
C LEU A 183 14.60 -3.59 1.53
N ARG A 184 14.75 -4.91 1.53
CA ARG A 184 15.79 -5.58 2.32
C ARG A 184 17.19 -5.20 1.86
N LEU A 185 17.43 -5.14 0.55
CA LEU A 185 18.70 -4.70 0.01
C LEU A 185 19.01 -3.24 0.41
N ALA A 186 18.04 -2.36 0.30
CA ALA A 186 18.17 -0.95 0.68
C ALA A 186 18.39 -0.81 2.21
N ALA A 187 17.65 -1.55 3.03
CA ALA A 187 17.81 -1.58 4.50
C ALA A 187 19.21 -2.04 4.91
N GLY A 188 19.74 -3.08 4.26
CA GLY A 188 21.12 -3.56 4.49
C GLY A 188 22.20 -2.53 4.16
N ARG A 189 21.89 -1.55 3.30
CA ARG A 189 22.76 -0.42 2.95
C ARG A 189 22.54 0.82 3.83
N GLY A 190 21.60 0.76 4.80
CA GLY A 190 21.23 1.90 5.64
C GLY A 190 20.42 2.97 4.88
N ALA A 191 19.81 2.62 3.76
CA ALA A 191 19.05 3.53 2.90
C ALA A 191 17.51 3.48 3.14
N VAL A 192 17.09 2.97 4.31
CA VAL A 192 15.67 2.90 4.69
C VAL A 192 15.49 3.40 6.12
N THR A 193 14.58 4.33 6.28
CA THR A 193 14.08 4.79 7.59
C THR A 193 12.68 4.28 7.85
N GLY A 194 12.17 4.47 9.05
CA GLY A 194 10.79 4.15 9.37
C GLY A 194 10.41 4.50 10.79
N GLU A 195 9.15 4.22 11.10
CA GLU A 195 8.54 4.44 12.39
C GLU A 195 7.59 3.31 12.76
N LEU A 196 7.27 3.18 14.05
CA LEU A 196 6.37 2.16 14.57
C LEU A 196 5.01 2.77 14.91
N HIS A 197 3.99 2.38 14.16
CA HIS A 197 2.58 2.67 14.45
C HIS A 197 2.01 1.60 15.39
N ARG A 198 1.38 2.03 16.48
CA ARG A 198 0.80 1.14 17.50
C ARG A 198 -0.73 1.22 17.57
N GLY A 199 -1.35 1.92 16.62
CA GLY A 199 -2.81 2.04 16.50
C GLY A 199 -3.45 0.82 15.84
N VAL A 200 -4.64 1.02 15.32
CA VAL A 200 -5.43 -0.05 14.69
C VAL A 200 -4.94 -0.30 13.27
N TRP A 201 -4.69 -1.56 12.98
CA TRP A 201 -4.31 -2.02 11.65
C TRP A 201 -4.91 -3.39 11.36
N HIS A 202 -5.46 -3.55 10.17
CA HIS A 202 -5.99 -4.82 9.64
C HIS A 202 -5.56 -4.97 8.19
N ASP A 203 -5.21 -6.18 7.80
CA ASP A 203 -5.13 -6.56 6.39
C ASP A 203 -6.34 -7.43 6.01
N VAL A 204 -6.84 -7.21 4.83
CA VAL A 204 -7.99 -7.97 4.28
C VAL A 204 -7.46 -9.08 3.37
N GLY A 205 -6.61 -9.95 3.92
CA GLY A 205 -5.96 -11.01 3.15
C GLY A 205 -6.76 -12.32 3.07
N THR A 206 -7.70 -12.56 4.00
CA THR A 206 -8.55 -13.77 4.08
C THR A 206 -9.96 -13.40 4.48
N GLU A 207 -10.93 -14.31 4.29
CA GLU A 207 -12.32 -14.12 4.74
C GLU A 207 -12.41 -13.86 6.24
N GLU A 208 -11.63 -14.58 7.05
CA GLU A 208 -11.59 -14.39 8.50
C GLU A 208 -11.13 -12.97 8.87
N ARG A 209 -10.09 -12.45 8.20
CA ARG A 209 -9.57 -11.10 8.44
C ARG A 209 -10.54 -10.02 7.96
N LEU A 210 -11.22 -10.26 6.83
CA LEU A 210 -12.31 -9.41 6.38
C LEU A 210 -13.44 -9.37 7.43
N ALA A 211 -13.88 -10.52 7.95
CA ALA A 211 -14.93 -10.59 8.96
C ALA A 211 -14.54 -9.83 10.26
N ARG A 212 -13.28 -9.91 10.68
CA ARG A 212 -12.77 -9.12 11.82
C ARG A 212 -12.87 -7.62 11.55
N LEU A 213 -12.42 -7.15 10.38
CA LEU A 213 -12.55 -5.75 10.00
C LEU A 213 -14.02 -5.31 10.02
N LEU A 214 -14.92 -6.06 9.41
CA LEU A 214 -16.36 -5.75 9.36
C LEU A 214 -16.97 -5.61 10.76
N SER A 215 -16.57 -6.47 11.71
CA SER A 215 -17.06 -6.41 13.09
C SER A 215 -16.62 -5.16 13.85
N GLN A 216 -15.54 -4.51 13.43
CA GLN A 216 -15.02 -3.31 14.08
C GLN A 216 -15.50 -2.02 13.42
N VAL A 217 -15.53 -1.97 12.10
CA VAL A 217 -15.99 -0.78 11.36
C VAL A 217 -17.50 -0.58 11.53
N GLY A 218 -18.28 -1.65 11.70
CA GLY A 218 -19.72 -1.58 11.97
C GLY A 218 -20.12 -1.07 13.38
N ARG A 219 -19.17 -0.95 14.31
CA ARG A 219 -19.41 -0.46 15.68
C ARG A 219 -19.07 1.03 15.88
N GLY A 220 -18.52 1.68 14.88
CA GLY A 220 -18.05 3.08 14.91
C GLY A 220 -18.90 4.06 14.10
N SER A 221 -20.11 3.65 13.70
CA SER A 221 -21.06 4.49 12.93
C SER A 221 -22.19 4.95 13.82
#